data_6edd3f31abae637500f2000d301dd0e6
#
_entry.id   6edd3f31abae637500f2000d301dd0e6
#
_cell.length_a   1.000
_cell.length_b   1.000
_cell.length_c   1.000
_cell.angle_alpha   90.00
_cell.angle_beta   90.00
_cell.angle_gamma   90.00
#
_symmetry.space_group_name_H-M   'P 1'
#
loop_
_entity.id
_entity.type
_entity.pdbx_description
1 polymer ?
#
loop_
_entity_poly.entity_id
_entity_poly.type
_entity_poly.pdbx_seq_one_letter_code
_entity_poly.pdbx_strand_id
1 'polypeptide(L)'
;MMNLNALKIDPAFQGKIPPLNFEEEQQLEQNILHEGRLLNPIIIWSGFILDGHTRYRILRKHPFIAYQIQEIKLDNRYAALSWICQNQLGRRNLDPERKKFLMGKLYESEKLARGGSKERAHDENGRFTSMVQNDPLRAKPLSTCERIAAQNGVGPATVKRAEKYAKGVDAAEDAVPGAREEILTGRIKATDAEITALAKTPKSEIPAALAELRKPKQERQPQNTSSKQTLSEISKTRSEERRVGKECRSRW
;
A
#
# COMPACT_ATOMS: atom_id res chain seq x y z
N MET A 1 0.17 -17.93 -30.91
CA MET A 1 1.11 -17.64 -29.81
C MET A 1 1.21 -16.14 -29.65
N MET A 2 1.03 -15.61 -28.44
CA MET A 2 1.22 -14.18 -28.17
C MET A 2 2.69 -13.81 -28.37
N ASN A 3 2.95 -12.74 -29.13
CA ASN A 3 4.32 -12.30 -29.42
C ASN A 3 4.84 -11.47 -28.24
N LEU A 4 6.10 -11.70 -27.84
CA LEU A 4 6.77 -10.94 -26.78
C LEU A 4 6.68 -9.43 -27.00
N ASN A 5 6.76 -8.97 -28.26
CA ASN A 5 6.69 -7.55 -28.61
C ASN A 5 5.31 -6.91 -28.41
N ALA A 6 4.25 -7.72 -28.26
CA ALA A 6 2.90 -7.22 -27.99
C ALA A 6 2.63 -6.96 -26.50
N LEU A 7 3.54 -7.40 -25.63
CA LEU A 7 3.38 -7.23 -24.19
C LEU A 7 3.68 -5.80 -23.77
N LYS A 8 2.86 -5.30 -22.83
CA LYS A 8 2.93 -3.95 -22.29
C LYS A 8 3.33 -3.96 -20.81
N ILE A 9 4.10 -2.98 -20.41
CA ILE A 9 4.43 -2.75 -19.00
C ILE A 9 3.55 -1.62 -18.49
N ASP A 10 2.83 -1.86 -17.39
CA ASP A 10 2.12 -0.84 -16.64
C ASP A 10 2.97 -0.41 -15.45
N PRO A 11 3.33 0.89 -15.33
CA PRO A 11 4.16 1.38 -14.23
C PRO A 11 3.55 1.11 -12.84
N ALA A 12 2.20 1.13 -12.73
CA ALA A 12 1.53 0.84 -11.46
C ALA A 12 1.66 -0.63 -11.06
N PHE A 13 1.72 -1.57 -12.02
CA PHE A 13 1.96 -2.98 -11.78
C PHE A 13 3.43 -3.23 -11.43
N GLN A 14 4.34 -2.69 -12.24
CA GLN A 14 5.77 -2.82 -12.02
C GLN A 14 6.21 -2.26 -10.65
N GLY A 15 5.66 -1.11 -10.24
CA GLY A 15 5.99 -0.47 -8.97
C GLY A 15 5.54 -1.23 -7.71
N LYS A 16 4.81 -2.36 -7.84
CA LYS A 16 4.48 -3.26 -6.72
C LYS A 16 5.46 -4.43 -6.60
N ILE A 17 6.34 -4.61 -7.58
CA ILE A 17 7.30 -5.71 -7.61
C ILE A 17 8.65 -5.17 -7.16
N PRO A 18 9.27 -5.77 -6.13
CA PRO A 18 10.61 -5.39 -5.72
C PRO A 18 11.59 -5.50 -6.89
N PRO A 19 12.39 -4.48 -7.18
CA PRO A 19 13.46 -4.60 -8.17
C PRO A 19 14.50 -5.59 -7.65
N LEU A 20 15.06 -6.38 -8.55
CA LEU A 20 16.25 -7.16 -8.25
C LEU A 20 17.47 -6.24 -8.15
N ASN A 21 18.44 -6.59 -7.30
CA ASN A 21 19.73 -5.94 -7.35
C ASN A 21 20.50 -6.37 -8.60
N PHE A 22 21.60 -5.69 -8.89
CA PHE A 22 22.38 -5.93 -10.11
C PHE A 22 22.93 -7.36 -10.16
N GLU A 23 23.42 -7.86 -9.05
CA GLU A 23 24.01 -9.22 -8.97
C GLU A 23 22.93 -10.29 -9.18
N GLU A 24 21.75 -10.10 -8.55
CA GLU A 24 20.60 -11.00 -8.73
C GLU A 24 20.09 -11.01 -10.18
N GLU A 25 20.06 -9.84 -10.84
CA GLU A 25 19.64 -9.75 -12.25
C GLU A 25 20.67 -10.45 -13.16
N GLN A 26 21.96 -10.26 -12.93
CA GLN A 26 23.01 -10.95 -13.67
C GLN A 26 22.95 -12.47 -13.47
N GLN A 27 22.81 -12.93 -12.22
CA GLN A 27 22.70 -14.35 -11.94
C GLN A 27 21.47 -14.97 -12.62
N LEU A 28 20.33 -14.26 -12.59
CA LEU A 28 19.13 -14.71 -13.28
C LEU A 28 19.35 -14.79 -14.81
N GLU A 29 20.01 -13.79 -15.40
CA GLU A 29 20.34 -13.78 -16.83
C GLU A 29 21.25 -14.96 -17.21
N GLN A 30 22.31 -15.22 -16.44
CA GLN A 30 23.20 -16.37 -16.64
C GLN A 30 22.47 -17.70 -16.53
N ASN A 31 21.61 -17.87 -15.53
CA ASN A 31 20.82 -19.09 -15.37
C ASN A 31 19.90 -19.33 -16.56
N ILE A 32 19.22 -18.28 -17.07
CA ILE A 32 18.34 -18.37 -18.23
C ILE A 32 19.13 -18.73 -19.50
N LEU A 33 20.31 -18.15 -19.67
CA LEU A 33 21.19 -18.44 -20.82
C LEU A 33 21.70 -19.89 -20.77
N HIS A 34 22.07 -20.37 -19.60
CA HIS A 34 22.52 -21.74 -19.40
C HIS A 34 21.42 -22.77 -19.71
N GLU A 35 20.18 -22.50 -19.26
CA GLU A 35 19.01 -23.37 -19.51
C GLU A 35 18.48 -23.28 -20.94
N GLY A 36 18.78 -22.22 -21.68
CA GLY A 36 18.26 -21.97 -23.03
C GLY A 36 16.73 -21.70 -23.07
N ARG A 37 16.09 -21.67 -21.94
CA ARG A 37 14.63 -21.44 -21.79
C ARG A 37 14.26 -20.81 -20.47
N LEU A 38 13.10 -20.16 -20.43
CA LEU A 38 12.49 -19.76 -19.17
C LEU A 38 11.82 -20.96 -18.47
N LEU A 39 12.22 -21.24 -17.22
CA LEU A 39 11.58 -22.27 -16.39
C LEU A 39 10.20 -21.83 -15.91
N ASN A 40 10.02 -20.55 -15.61
CA ASN A 40 8.75 -19.97 -15.16
C ASN A 40 8.16 -19.05 -16.23
N PRO A 41 6.87 -19.15 -16.55
CA PRO A 41 6.24 -18.32 -17.58
C PRO A 41 6.22 -16.83 -17.19
N ILE A 42 6.07 -15.97 -18.18
CA ILE A 42 5.65 -14.57 -17.98
C ILE A 42 4.14 -14.58 -17.76
N ILE A 43 3.67 -14.02 -16.66
CA ILE A 43 2.23 -13.96 -16.36
C ILE A 43 1.68 -12.62 -16.79
N ILE A 44 0.59 -12.66 -17.56
CA ILE A 44 -0.04 -11.48 -18.14
C ILE A 44 -1.54 -11.42 -17.86
N TRP A 45 -2.09 -10.24 -17.99
CA TRP A 45 -3.52 -9.95 -18.02
C TRP A 45 -3.80 -8.87 -19.05
N SER A 46 -4.70 -9.15 -20.01
CA SER A 46 -5.07 -8.22 -21.10
C SER A 46 -3.86 -7.58 -21.80
N GLY A 47 -2.81 -8.39 -22.03
CA GLY A 47 -1.57 -7.93 -22.68
C GLY A 47 -0.59 -7.18 -21.77
N PHE A 48 -0.94 -6.92 -20.50
CA PHE A 48 -0.04 -6.31 -19.53
C PHE A 48 0.68 -7.36 -18.69
N ILE A 49 1.96 -7.16 -18.44
CA ILE A 49 2.78 -8.05 -17.62
C ILE A 49 2.40 -7.84 -16.14
N LEU A 50 2.01 -8.94 -15.46
CA LEU A 50 1.75 -8.97 -14.02
C LEU A 50 2.92 -9.52 -13.23
N ASP A 51 3.61 -10.55 -13.74
CA ASP A 51 4.85 -11.10 -13.16
C ASP A 51 5.84 -11.47 -14.25
N GLY A 52 7.14 -11.32 -13.94
CA GLY A 52 8.23 -11.64 -14.86
C GLY A 52 8.80 -10.45 -15.62
N HIS A 53 8.68 -9.22 -15.12
CA HIS A 53 9.23 -8.02 -15.76
C HIS A 53 10.73 -8.11 -16.04
N THR A 54 11.53 -8.66 -15.13
CA THR A 54 12.96 -8.88 -15.34
C THR A 54 13.21 -9.95 -16.42
N ARG A 55 12.48 -11.07 -16.37
CA ARG A 55 12.54 -12.13 -17.38
C ARG A 55 12.19 -11.57 -18.77
N TYR A 56 11.16 -10.72 -18.88
CA TYR A 56 10.80 -10.05 -20.12
C TYR A 56 11.94 -9.18 -20.65
N ARG A 57 12.62 -8.40 -19.79
CA ARG A 57 13.80 -7.59 -20.19
C ARG A 57 14.93 -8.47 -20.73
N ILE A 58 15.23 -9.59 -20.06
CA ILE A 58 16.25 -10.56 -20.48
C ILE A 58 15.89 -11.17 -21.85
N LEU A 59 14.66 -11.61 -22.04
CA LEU A 59 14.23 -12.17 -23.33
C LEU A 59 14.34 -11.16 -24.50
N ARG A 60 14.14 -9.87 -24.22
CA ARG A 60 14.32 -8.84 -25.24
C ARG A 60 15.79 -8.67 -25.66
N LYS A 61 16.74 -8.96 -24.78
CA LYS A 61 18.17 -8.99 -25.10
C LYS A 61 18.56 -10.30 -25.82
N HIS A 62 17.86 -11.41 -25.54
CA HIS A 62 18.21 -12.76 -26.00
C HIS A 62 17.00 -13.44 -26.68
N PRO A 63 16.67 -13.08 -27.93
CA PRO A 63 15.46 -13.54 -28.62
C PRO A 63 15.44 -15.04 -28.97
N PHE A 64 16.56 -15.73 -28.84
CA PHE A 64 16.68 -17.16 -29.12
C PHE A 64 16.22 -18.05 -27.95
N ILE A 65 15.96 -17.46 -26.76
CA ILE A 65 15.55 -18.22 -25.59
C ILE A 65 14.08 -18.63 -25.71
N ALA A 66 13.80 -19.91 -25.48
CA ALA A 66 12.45 -20.42 -25.45
C ALA A 66 11.69 -19.90 -24.20
N TYR A 67 10.44 -19.45 -24.39
CA TYR A 67 9.64 -18.90 -23.32
C TYR A 67 8.18 -19.30 -23.42
N GLN A 68 7.47 -19.20 -22.29
CA GLN A 68 6.03 -19.37 -22.21
C GLN A 68 5.37 -18.12 -21.63
N ILE A 69 4.20 -17.79 -22.14
CA ILE A 69 3.35 -16.72 -21.63
C ILE A 69 2.08 -17.38 -21.09
N GLN A 70 1.71 -17.05 -19.88
CA GLN A 70 0.48 -17.49 -19.24
C GLN A 70 -0.43 -16.30 -19.02
N GLU A 71 -1.58 -16.30 -19.68
CA GLU A 71 -2.61 -15.31 -19.45
C GLU A 71 -3.56 -15.76 -18.35
N ILE A 72 -3.83 -14.86 -17.39
CA ILE A 72 -4.83 -15.08 -16.35
C ILE A 72 -6.05 -14.19 -16.57
N LYS A 73 -7.22 -14.72 -16.28
CA LYS A 73 -8.49 -13.99 -16.39
C LYS A 73 -8.80 -13.29 -15.09
N LEU A 74 -8.89 -11.98 -15.13
CA LEU A 74 -9.24 -11.13 -13.97
C LEU A 74 -10.28 -10.11 -14.43
N ASP A 75 -11.22 -9.80 -13.53
CA ASP A 75 -12.39 -8.99 -13.88
C ASP A 75 -12.05 -7.55 -14.23
N ASN A 76 -11.04 -6.98 -13.57
CA ASN A 76 -10.67 -5.59 -13.77
C ASN A 76 -9.22 -5.31 -13.31
N ARG A 77 -8.76 -4.06 -13.56
CA ARG A 77 -7.41 -3.61 -13.19
C ARG A 77 -7.12 -3.73 -11.69
N TYR A 78 -8.11 -3.51 -10.84
CA TYR A 78 -7.91 -3.59 -9.38
C TYR A 78 -7.75 -5.05 -8.92
N ALA A 79 -8.45 -5.98 -9.57
CA ALA A 79 -8.23 -7.41 -9.37
C ALA A 79 -6.80 -7.82 -9.78
N ALA A 80 -6.27 -7.25 -10.87
CA ALA A 80 -4.89 -7.46 -11.29
C ALA A 80 -3.88 -6.93 -10.27
N LEU A 81 -4.08 -5.73 -9.74
CA LEU A 81 -3.26 -5.17 -8.66
C LEU A 81 -3.31 -6.03 -7.39
N SER A 82 -4.51 -6.50 -7.01
CA SER A 82 -4.68 -7.40 -5.86
C SER A 82 -3.92 -8.70 -6.06
N TRP A 83 -4.00 -9.29 -7.26
CA TRP A 83 -3.28 -10.51 -7.60
C TRP A 83 -1.77 -10.32 -7.47
N ILE A 84 -1.22 -9.21 -8.01
CA ILE A 84 0.21 -8.89 -7.89
C ILE A 84 0.61 -8.80 -6.41
N CYS A 85 -0.14 -8.03 -5.61
CA CYS A 85 0.17 -7.86 -4.19
C CYS A 85 0.14 -9.20 -3.43
N GLN A 86 -0.86 -10.06 -3.69
CA GLN A 86 -0.94 -11.40 -3.08
C GLN A 86 0.23 -12.27 -3.48
N ASN A 87 0.59 -12.30 -4.78
CA ASN A 87 1.72 -13.07 -5.28
C ASN A 87 3.04 -12.63 -4.66
N GLN A 88 3.25 -11.31 -4.49
CA GLN A 88 4.44 -10.78 -3.84
C GLN A 88 4.46 -11.08 -2.33
N LEU A 89 3.31 -10.96 -1.63
CA LEU A 89 3.21 -11.29 -0.20
C LEU A 89 3.51 -12.76 0.11
N GLY A 90 3.31 -13.66 -0.85
CA GLY A 90 3.67 -15.07 -0.75
C GLY A 90 5.18 -15.36 -0.83
N ARG A 91 6.01 -14.39 -1.19
CA ARG A 91 7.48 -14.58 -1.29
C ARG A 91 8.12 -14.60 0.10
N ARG A 92 9.12 -15.51 0.28
CA ARG A 92 9.78 -15.72 1.58
C ARG A 92 10.68 -14.55 2.00
N ASN A 93 11.35 -13.91 1.06
CA ASN A 93 12.37 -12.88 1.31
C ASN A 93 11.81 -11.48 1.01
N LEU A 94 10.81 -11.07 1.77
CA LEU A 94 10.20 -9.75 1.62
C LEU A 94 10.50 -8.91 2.87
N ASP A 95 11.09 -7.74 2.67
CA ASP A 95 11.37 -6.79 3.75
C ASP A 95 10.08 -6.39 4.50
N PRO A 96 10.14 -6.19 5.83
CA PRO A 96 8.97 -5.83 6.63
C PRO A 96 8.24 -4.59 6.10
N GLU A 97 8.97 -3.56 5.66
CA GLU A 97 8.39 -2.34 5.11
C GLU A 97 7.67 -2.58 3.77
N ARG A 98 8.26 -3.41 2.89
CA ARG A 98 7.63 -3.85 1.65
C ARG A 98 6.39 -4.70 1.92
N LYS A 99 6.45 -5.61 2.89
CA LYS A 99 5.31 -6.43 3.30
C LYS A 99 4.15 -5.55 3.78
N LYS A 100 4.43 -4.56 4.61
CA LYS A 100 3.46 -3.57 5.09
C LYS A 100 2.83 -2.79 3.92
N PHE A 101 3.67 -2.25 3.03
CA PHE A 101 3.22 -1.52 1.85
C PHE A 101 2.31 -2.36 0.96
N LEU A 102 2.72 -3.58 0.60
CA LEU A 102 1.95 -4.49 -0.26
C LEU A 102 0.63 -4.91 0.38
N MET A 103 0.61 -5.15 1.70
CA MET A 103 -0.62 -5.44 2.43
C MET A 103 -1.61 -4.27 2.39
N GLY A 104 -1.11 -3.04 2.52
CA GLY A 104 -1.92 -1.83 2.39
C GLY A 104 -2.49 -1.68 0.97
N LYS A 105 -1.67 -1.90 -0.05
CA LYS A 105 -2.08 -1.84 -1.47
C LYS A 105 -3.05 -2.97 -1.84
N LEU A 106 -2.87 -4.16 -1.28
CA LEU A 106 -3.83 -5.26 -1.43
C LEU A 106 -5.21 -4.86 -0.90
N TYR A 107 -5.25 -4.32 0.32
CA TYR A 107 -6.51 -3.90 0.93
C TYR A 107 -7.20 -2.80 0.12
N GLU A 108 -6.47 -1.78 -0.33
CA GLU A 108 -6.98 -0.71 -1.17
C GLU A 108 -7.53 -1.26 -2.51
N SER A 109 -6.75 -2.09 -3.20
CA SER A 109 -7.12 -2.65 -4.50
C SER A 109 -8.37 -3.53 -4.41
N GLU A 110 -8.50 -4.35 -3.37
CA GLU A 110 -9.68 -5.19 -3.18
C GLU A 110 -10.94 -4.40 -2.84
N LYS A 111 -10.82 -3.30 -2.10
CA LYS A 111 -11.95 -2.39 -1.89
C LYS A 111 -12.45 -1.81 -3.21
N LEU A 112 -11.53 -1.43 -4.09
CA LEU A 112 -11.84 -0.88 -5.41
C LEU A 112 -12.35 -1.95 -6.39
N ALA A 113 -11.79 -3.17 -6.36
CA ALA A 113 -12.21 -4.29 -7.20
C ALA A 113 -13.66 -4.71 -6.93
N ARG A 114 -14.11 -4.62 -5.69
CA ARG A 114 -15.51 -4.96 -5.31
C ARG A 114 -16.51 -3.87 -5.65
N GLY A 115 -16.08 -2.80 -6.30
CA GLY A 115 -16.86 -1.59 -6.54
C GLY A 115 -16.97 -0.80 -5.25
N GLY A 116 -16.28 0.34 -5.16
CA GLY A 116 -16.56 1.30 -4.11
C GLY A 116 -18.04 1.62 -4.16
N SER A 117 -18.72 1.40 -3.06
CA SER A 117 -20.13 1.66 -2.90
C SER A 117 -21.00 1.15 -4.06
N LYS A 118 -21.46 -0.11 -3.98
CA LYS A 118 -22.71 -0.44 -4.67
C LYS A 118 -23.69 0.67 -4.28
N GLU A 119 -24.31 1.31 -5.25
CA GLU A 119 -25.45 2.18 -4.99
C GLU A 119 -26.35 1.42 -4.03
N ARG A 120 -26.43 1.91 -2.82
CA ARG A 120 -27.26 1.29 -1.80
C ARG A 120 -28.67 1.54 -2.28
N ALA A 121 -29.34 0.48 -2.72
CA ALA A 121 -30.71 0.58 -3.14
C ALA A 121 -31.51 1.17 -1.97
N HIS A 122 -32.03 2.36 -2.16
CA HIS A 122 -32.97 2.98 -1.27
C HIS A 122 -34.37 2.61 -1.78
N ASP A 123 -35.29 2.32 -0.86
CA ASP A 123 -36.70 2.22 -1.19
C ASP A 123 -37.25 3.61 -1.55
N GLU A 124 -38.49 3.64 -2.02
CA GLU A 124 -39.19 4.91 -2.40
C GLU A 124 -39.28 5.92 -1.25
N ASN A 125 -38.99 5.48 0.00
CA ASN A 125 -39.00 6.32 1.21
C ASN A 125 -37.55 6.65 1.69
N GLY A 126 -36.51 6.39 0.87
CA GLY A 126 -35.11 6.68 1.20
C GLY A 126 -34.51 5.80 2.28
N ARG A 127 -35.17 4.68 2.67
CA ARG A 127 -34.64 3.73 3.64
C ARG A 127 -33.78 2.68 2.94
N PHE A 128 -32.69 2.26 3.60
CA PHE A 128 -31.84 1.18 3.11
C PHE A 128 -32.64 -0.10 2.97
N THR A 129 -32.82 -0.61 1.77
CA THR A 129 -33.29 -1.97 1.54
C THR A 129 -32.13 -2.92 1.75
N SER A 130 -31.99 -3.41 2.99
CA SER A 130 -31.12 -4.53 3.28
C SER A 130 -31.79 -5.79 2.73
N MET A 131 -31.43 -6.22 1.53
CA MET A 131 -31.78 -7.55 1.00
C MET A 131 -30.95 -8.68 1.64
N VAL A 132 -30.45 -8.49 2.83
CA VAL A 132 -29.88 -9.56 3.62
C VAL A 132 -30.96 -10.03 4.56
N GLN A 133 -31.69 -11.09 4.16
CA GLN A 133 -32.44 -11.89 5.12
C GLN A 133 -31.49 -12.24 6.26
N ASN A 134 -31.77 -11.76 7.46
CA ASN A 134 -31.08 -12.14 8.68
C ASN A 134 -31.39 -13.62 8.94
N ASP A 135 -30.68 -14.53 8.30
CA ASP A 135 -30.62 -15.93 8.68
C ASP A 135 -29.64 -16.02 9.85
N PRO A 136 -30.12 -16.30 11.08
CA PRO A 136 -29.29 -16.39 12.27
C PRO A 136 -28.20 -17.46 12.19
N LEU A 137 -28.34 -18.43 11.27
CA LEU A 137 -27.43 -19.55 11.08
C LEU A 137 -26.36 -19.32 10.03
N ARG A 138 -26.41 -18.21 9.29
CA ARG A 138 -25.42 -17.88 8.26
C ARG A 138 -24.30 -17.05 8.88
N ALA A 139 -23.11 -17.66 9.04
CA ALA A 139 -21.90 -16.93 9.45
C ALA A 139 -21.72 -15.69 8.57
N LYS A 140 -21.60 -14.51 9.20
CA LYS A 140 -21.36 -13.25 8.46
C LYS A 140 -20.07 -13.39 7.64
N PRO A 141 -20.10 -13.12 6.33
CA PRO A 141 -18.89 -13.18 5.52
C PRO A 141 -17.86 -12.20 6.08
N LEU A 142 -16.62 -12.67 6.22
CA LEU A 142 -15.51 -11.85 6.69
C LEU A 142 -15.39 -10.58 5.82
N SER A 143 -15.21 -9.45 6.47
CA SER A 143 -14.86 -8.21 5.77
C SER A 143 -13.54 -8.35 5.02
N THR A 144 -13.31 -7.55 3.98
CA THR A 144 -12.05 -7.54 3.23
C THR A 144 -10.84 -7.44 4.16
N CYS A 145 -10.93 -6.60 5.19
CA CYS A 145 -9.89 -6.40 6.17
C CYS A 145 -9.61 -7.65 7.01
N GLU A 146 -10.65 -8.33 7.48
CA GLU A 146 -10.52 -9.56 8.28
C GLU A 146 -9.97 -10.71 7.45
N ARG A 147 -10.40 -10.84 6.19
CA ARG A 147 -9.89 -11.87 5.29
C ARG A 147 -8.41 -11.71 5.00
N ILE A 148 -7.96 -10.49 4.65
CA ILE A 148 -6.54 -10.19 4.41
C ILE A 148 -5.73 -10.42 5.69
N ALA A 149 -6.27 -10.03 6.85
CA ALA A 149 -5.64 -10.23 8.14
C ALA A 149 -5.41 -11.71 8.43
N ALA A 150 -6.44 -12.55 8.25
CA ALA A 150 -6.35 -14.00 8.43
C ALA A 150 -5.32 -14.64 7.47
N GLN A 151 -5.32 -14.26 6.19
CA GLN A 151 -4.38 -14.77 5.19
C GLN A 151 -2.92 -14.45 5.51
N ASN A 152 -2.66 -13.31 6.16
CA ASN A 152 -1.30 -12.84 6.46
C ASN A 152 -0.90 -13.05 7.93
N GLY A 153 -1.73 -13.67 8.75
CA GLY A 153 -1.43 -13.94 10.17
C GLY A 153 -1.32 -12.67 11.02
N VAL A 154 -2.08 -11.62 10.70
CA VAL A 154 -2.06 -10.33 11.41
C VAL A 154 -3.46 -9.91 11.87
N GLY A 155 -3.54 -8.92 12.74
CA GLY A 155 -4.83 -8.38 13.14
C GLY A 155 -5.44 -7.41 12.10
N PRO A 156 -6.79 -7.26 12.03
CA PRO A 156 -7.46 -6.35 11.10
C PRO A 156 -7.00 -4.89 11.26
N ALA A 157 -6.68 -4.46 12.47
CA ALA A 157 -6.14 -3.12 12.73
C ALA A 157 -4.79 -2.88 12.02
N THR A 158 -3.95 -3.93 11.91
CA THR A 158 -2.66 -3.88 11.20
C THR A 158 -2.87 -3.63 9.72
N VAL A 159 -3.86 -4.29 9.10
CA VAL A 159 -4.21 -4.09 7.68
C VAL A 159 -4.66 -2.64 7.42
N LYS A 160 -5.48 -2.07 8.31
CA LYS A 160 -5.91 -0.66 8.20
C LYS A 160 -4.76 0.33 8.39
N ARG A 161 -3.78 0.02 9.27
CA ARG A 161 -2.57 0.84 9.42
C ARG A 161 -1.69 0.73 8.18
N ALA A 162 -1.56 -0.47 7.62
CA ALA A 162 -0.82 -0.71 6.39
C ALA A 162 -1.40 0.07 5.20
N GLU A 163 -2.74 0.23 5.08
CA GLU A 163 -3.36 1.09 4.06
C GLU A 163 -2.91 2.56 4.22
N LYS A 164 -2.94 3.08 5.45
CA LYS A 164 -2.52 4.47 5.72
C LYS A 164 -1.03 4.68 5.41
N TYR A 165 -0.20 3.71 5.80
CA TYR A 165 1.22 3.70 5.48
C TYR A 165 1.45 3.69 3.96
N ALA A 166 0.77 2.82 3.22
CA ALA A 166 0.90 2.73 1.77
C ALA A 166 0.51 4.04 1.06
N LYS A 167 -0.54 4.72 1.54
CA LYS A 167 -0.92 6.05 1.03
C LYS A 167 0.17 7.11 1.27
N GLY A 168 0.85 7.05 2.41
CA GLY A 168 1.99 7.94 2.69
C GLY A 168 3.18 7.69 1.76
N VAL A 169 3.49 6.42 1.50
CA VAL A 169 4.54 6.03 0.55
C VAL A 169 4.20 6.46 -0.88
N ASP A 170 2.94 6.30 -1.31
CA ASP A 170 2.52 6.74 -2.64
C ASP A 170 2.58 8.27 -2.77
N ALA A 171 2.14 9.01 -1.74
CA ALA A 171 2.23 10.48 -1.73
C ALA A 171 3.70 10.96 -1.81
N ALA A 172 4.62 10.27 -1.13
CA ALA A 172 6.05 10.54 -1.22
C ALA A 172 6.58 10.33 -2.64
N GLU A 173 6.22 9.22 -3.29
CA GLU A 173 6.63 8.91 -4.66
C GLU A 173 6.08 9.89 -5.68
N ASP A 174 4.80 10.31 -5.52
CA ASP A 174 4.14 11.27 -6.41
C ASP A 174 4.75 12.69 -6.32
N ALA A 175 5.37 13.01 -5.18
CA ALA A 175 6.05 14.30 -4.98
C ALA A 175 7.53 14.23 -5.34
N VAL A 176 8.19 13.12 -5.04
CA VAL A 176 9.63 12.91 -5.27
C VAL A 176 9.82 11.49 -5.84
N PRO A 177 10.03 11.36 -7.16
CA PRO A 177 10.29 10.07 -7.79
C PRO A 177 11.48 9.35 -7.14
N GLY A 178 11.31 8.05 -6.85
CA GLY A 178 12.32 7.23 -6.15
C GLY A 178 12.20 7.22 -4.63
N ALA A 179 11.38 8.08 -4.03
CA ALA A 179 11.19 8.12 -2.57
C ALA A 179 10.59 6.81 -2.03
N ARG A 180 9.72 6.15 -2.81
CA ARG A 180 9.17 4.83 -2.45
C ARG A 180 10.27 3.83 -2.17
N GLU A 181 11.24 3.71 -3.08
CA GLU A 181 12.32 2.74 -2.93
C GLU A 181 13.20 3.08 -1.73
N GLU A 182 13.51 4.34 -1.49
CA GLU A 182 14.27 4.78 -0.32
C GLU A 182 13.58 4.43 1.00
N ILE A 183 12.24 4.57 1.06
CA ILE A 183 11.44 4.23 2.24
C ILE A 183 11.38 2.71 2.41
N LEU A 184 11.08 1.96 1.35
CA LEU A 184 10.86 0.52 1.42
C LEU A 184 12.14 -0.28 1.64
N THR A 185 13.30 0.26 1.26
CA THR A 185 14.63 -0.34 1.55
C THR A 185 15.19 0.09 2.91
N GLY A 186 14.48 0.99 3.64
CA GLY A 186 14.93 1.47 4.94
C GLY A 186 16.10 2.46 4.86
N ARG A 187 16.43 3.01 3.67
CA ARG A 187 17.39 4.12 3.54
C ARG A 187 16.89 5.35 4.29
N ILE A 188 15.59 5.62 4.20
CA ILE A 188 14.92 6.61 5.04
C ILE A 188 14.41 5.91 6.30
N LYS A 189 15.07 6.16 7.44
CA LYS A 189 14.68 5.61 8.75
C LYS A 189 13.53 6.44 9.35
N ALA A 190 12.32 6.29 8.83
CA ALA A 190 11.13 6.96 9.31
C ALA A 190 10.22 5.99 10.08
N THR A 191 9.44 6.54 11.01
CA THR A 191 8.39 5.79 11.70
C THR A 191 7.13 5.68 10.85
N ASP A 192 6.28 4.68 11.12
CA ASP A 192 4.99 4.52 10.45
C ASP A 192 4.11 5.78 10.56
N ALA A 193 4.21 6.50 11.68
CA ALA A 193 3.46 7.73 11.91
C ALA A 193 3.95 8.86 10.99
N GLU A 194 5.26 9.04 10.84
CA GLU A 194 5.88 10.03 9.96
C GLU A 194 5.50 9.76 8.50
N ILE A 195 5.61 8.51 8.04
CA ILE A 195 5.20 8.13 6.68
C ILE A 195 3.69 8.35 6.46
N THR A 196 2.86 7.96 7.43
CA THR A 196 1.40 8.17 7.33
C THR A 196 1.04 9.66 7.28
N ALA A 197 1.81 10.52 7.93
CA ALA A 197 1.61 11.97 7.91
C ALA A 197 1.81 12.56 6.51
N LEU A 198 2.71 12.02 5.70
CA LEU A 198 2.95 12.49 4.32
C LEU A 198 1.68 12.43 3.47
N ALA A 199 0.79 11.44 3.69
CA ALA A 199 -0.49 11.36 2.98
C ALA A 199 -1.44 12.53 3.27
N LYS A 200 -1.20 13.29 4.33
CA LYS A 200 -2.00 14.45 4.74
C LYS A 200 -1.29 15.78 4.47
N THR A 201 -0.01 15.73 4.15
CA THR A 201 0.82 16.90 3.88
C THR A 201 0.54 17.41 2.47
N PRO A 202 0.43 18.73 2.25
CA PRO A 202 0.32 19.31 0.92
C PRO A 202 1.47 18.85 0.02
N LYS A 203 1.18 18.57 -1.25
CA LYS A 203 2.18 18.01 -2.18
C LYS A 203 3.44 18.89 -2.31
N SER A 204 3.28 20.21 -2.19
CA SER A 204 4.39 21.19 -2.22
C SER A 204 5.35 21.07 -1.03
N GLU A 205 4.89 20.58 0.11
CA GLU A 205 5.68 20.48 1.35
C GLU A 205 6.34 19.10 1.53
N ILE A 206 5.87 18.08 0.80
CA ILE A 206 6.40 16.71 0.91
C ILE A 206 7.90 16.63 0.61
N PRO A 207 8.48 17.32 -0.40
CA PRO A 207 9.93 17.28 -0.63
C PRO A 207 10.73 17.77 0.56
N ALA A 208 10.28 18.84 1.24
CA ALA A 208 10.93 19.36 2.44
C ALA A 208 10.80 18.37 3.62
N ALA A 209 9.63 17.78 3.81
CA ALA A 209 9.41 16.76 4.83
C ALA A 209 10.29 15.51 4.59
N LEU A 210 10.45 15.06 3.35
CA LEU A 210 11.34 13.95 3.00
C LEU A 210 12.81 14.29 3.22
N ALA A 211 13.24 15.54 2.93
CA ALA A 211 14.59 15.98 3.21
C ALA A 211 14.91 15.92 4.72
N GLU A 212 13.95 16.29 5.58
CA GLU A 212 14.08 16.13 7.02
C GLU A 212 14.12 14.63 7.44
N LEU A 213 13.30 13.78 6.83
CA LEU A 213 13.30 12.35 7.13
C LEU A 213 14.57 11.61 6.68
N ARG A 214 15.34 12.16 5.72
CA ARG A 214 16.66 11.64 5.31
C ARG A 214 17.75 11.92 6.33
N LYS A 215 17.58 12.93 7.20
CA LYS A 215 18.54 13.24 8.26
C LYS A 215 18.52 12.17 9.35
N PRO A 216 19.64 11.94 10.06
CA PRO A 216 19.66 11.08 11.25
C PRO A 216 18.64 11.54 12.29
N LYS A 217 18.02 10.64 13.02
CA LYS A 217 16.99 10.98 14.03
C LYS A 217 17.42 12.01 15.07
N GLN A 218 18.72 12.06 15.36
CA GLN A 218 19.30 12.99 16.33
C GLN A 218 19.35 14.44 15.84
N GLU A 219 19.33 14.66 14.54
CA GLU A 219 19.42 15.99 13.90
C GLU A 219 18.07 16.52 13.39
N ARG A 220 17.00 15.72 13.53
CA ARG A 220 15.65 16.12 13.09
C ARG A 220 15.06 17.15 14.05
N GLN A 221 14.58 18.27 13.48
CA GLN A 221 13.81 19.22 14.28
C GLN A 221 12.52 18.54 14.77
N PRO A 222 12.12 18.72 16.06
CA PRO A 222 10.87 18.19 16.55
C PRO A 222 9.73 18.79 15.72
N GLN A 223 8.98 17.93 15.02
CA GLN A 223 7.77 18.37 14.33
C GLN A 223 6.79 18.89 15.38
N ASN A 224 6.55 20.19 15.34
CA ASN A 224 5.64 20.88 16.24
C ASN A 224 4.22 20.35 15.97
N THR A 225 3.78 19.38 16.76
CA THR A 225 2.37 18.94 16.78
C THR A 225 1.56 20.03 17.52
N SER A 226 1.35 21.13 16.83
CA SER A 226 0.69 22.35 17.30
C SER A 226 -0.77 22.16 17.77
N SER A 227 -1.34 20.97 17.66
CA SER A 227 -2.75 20.73 18.03
C SER A 227 -2.99 20.13 19.42
N LYS A 228 -1.92 19.76 20.14
CA LYS A 228 -2.08 19.25 21.53
C LYS A 228 -1.82 20.31 22.61
N GLN A 229 -1.06 21.37 22.30
CA GLN A 229 -0.76 22.41 23.29
C GLN A 229 -1.97 23.35 23.53
N THR A 230 -2.72 23.68 22.49
CA THR A 230 -3.93 24.53 22.61
C THR A 230 -5.04 23.90 23.46
N LEU A 231 -5.21 22.57 23.41
CA LEU A 231 -6.24 21.89 24.23
C LEU A 231 -5.83 21.75 25.70
N SER A 232 -4.54 21.65 26.01
CA SER A 232 -4.07 21.61 27.39
C SER A 232 -4.04 22.99 28.04
N GLU A 233 -3.77 24.05 27.29
CA GLU A 233 -3.83 25.43 27.78
C GLU A 233 -5.27 25.89 28.01
N ILE A 234 -6.19 25.58 27.07
CA ILE A 234 -7.64 25.87 27.24
C ILE A 234 -8.23 25.12 28.42
N SER A 235 -7.76 23.89 28.71
CA SER A 235 -8.24 23.14 29.88
C SER A 235 -7.70 23.70 31.22
N LYS A 236 -6.47 24.27 31.22
CA LYS A 236 -5.90 24.92 32.41
C LYS A 236 -6.60 26.24 32.72
N THR A 237 -6.79 27.10 31.74
CA THR A 237 -7.50 28.38 31.95
C THR A 237 -8.94 28.17 32.43
N ARG A 238 -9.65 27.17 31.88
CA ARG A 238 -11.02 26.83 32.30
C ARG A 238 -11.09 26.22 33.72
N SER A 239 -10.02 25.59 34.20
CA SER A 239 -9.94 25.09 35.59
C SER A 239 -9.61 26.20 36.58
N GLU A 240 -8.82 27.20 36.19
CA GLU A 240 -8.50 28.37 37.01
C GLU A 240 -9.70 29.31 37.18
N GLU A 241 -10.46 29.57 36.09
CA GLU A 241 -11.72 30.34 36.18
C GLU A 241 -12.76 29.70 37.12
N ARG A 242 -12.84 28.35 37.11
CA ARG A 242 -13.72 27.63 38.07
C ARG A 242 -13.25 27.72 39.53
N ARG A 243 -11.96 27.89 39.78
CA ARG A 243 -11.41 28.04 41.12
C ARG A 243 -11.69 29.44 41.69
N VAL A 244 -11.44 30.46 40.90
CA VAL A 244 -11.74 31.87 41.24
C VAL A 244 -13.23 32.08 41.50
N GLY A 245 -14.12 31.47 40.70
CA GLY A 245 -15.57 31.57 40.88
C GLY A 245 -16.12 30.87 42.15
N LYS A 246 -15.38 29.91 42.74
CA LYS A 246 -15.77 29.27 44.00
C LYS A 246 -15.31 30.06 45.22
N GLU A 247 -14.18 30.77 45.15
CA GLU A 247 -13.69 31.58 46.28
C GLU A 247 -14.53 32.85 46.49
N CYS A 248 -15.16 33.41 45.44
CA CYS A 248 -16.07 34.52 45.54
C CYS A 248 -17.45 34.18 46.16
N ARG A 249 -17.88 32.88 46.13
CA ARG A 249 -19.16 32.45 46.70
C ARG A 249 -19.12 32.07 48.18
N SER A 250 -17.92 31.95 48.80
CA SER A 250 -17.76 31.61 50.22
C SER A 250 -17.57 32.83 51.15
N ARG A 251 -17.73 34.04 50.61
CA ARG A 251 -17.55 35.29 51.38
C ARG A 251 -18.82 36.16 51.43
N TRP A 252 -20.04 35.57 51.39
CA TRP A 252 -21.31 36.25 51.72
C TRP A 252 -22.16 35.32 52.58
#